data_edb04fdc532d84c627fd01d55e858531
#
_entry.id   edb04fdc532d84c627fd01d55e858531
#
_cell.length_a   1.000
_cell.length_b   1.000
_cell.length_c   1.000
_cell.angle_alpha   90.00
_cell.angle_beta   90.00
_cell.angle_gamma   90.00
#
_symmetry.space_group_name_H-M   'P 1'
#
loop_
_entity.id
_entity.type
_entity.pdbx_description
1 polymer ?
#
loop_
_entity_poly.entity_id
_entity_poly.type
_entity_poly.pdbx_seq_one_letter_code
_entity_poly.pdbx_strand_id
1 'polypeptide(L)'
;PKTGWAGLKKGLASLLEERGVQPALVDYALGKLERLAGDEDTPAGDTAESEEPMILKKQTLTMKTRQAFGIVKNPFADPQDAADVYLSPKIRYVREMMYDAATNGGFLAVVGESGSGKSTLREELIDRVKNENGKTVIVEPYTLAMAENESNGKPMRSQHIAEAIISTIAPGTSVPSSPEMRFRRLHQLLKSAHGAGTHHCVIIEE
;
A
#
# COMPACT_ATOMS: atom_id res chain seq x y z
N PRO A 1 -17.05 12.45 -43.50
CA PRO A 1 -17.02 11.15 -44.16
C PRO A 1 -17.64 10.09 -43.26
N LYS A 2 -18.98 10.03 -43.20
CA LYS A 2 -19.77 9.05 -42.41
C LYS A 2 -19.75 7.62 -42.98
N THR A 3 -19.08 7.42 -44.11
CA THR A 3 -19.03 6.15 -44.84
C THR A 3 -17.97 5.16 -44.31
N GLY A 4 -17.00 5.58 -43.48
CA GLY A 4 -15.97 4.69 -42.94
C GLY A 4 -16.43 3.79 -41.78
N TRP A 5 -17.30 4.31 -40.90
CA TRP A 5 -17.73 3.60 -39.70
C TRP A 5 -18.67 2.43 -39.99
N ALA A 6 -19.64 2.60 -40.93
CA ALA A 6 -20.54 1.53 -41.33
C ALA A 6 -19.80 0.37 -42.02
N GLY A 7 -18.76 0.65 -42.79
CA GLY A 7 -17.92 -0.36 -43.42
C GLY A 7 -17.09 -1.14 -42.39
N LEU A 8 -16.52 -0.44 -41.42
CA LEU A 8 -15.74 -1.03 -40.30
C LEU A 8 -16.61 -1.95 -39.43
N LYS A 9 -17.85 -1.54 -39.11
CA LYS A 9 -18.81 -2.36 -38.38
C LYS A 9 -19.13 -3.67 -39.09
N LYS A 10 -19.46 -3.61 -40.40
CA LYS A 10 -19.73 -4.80 -41.17
C LYS A 10 -18.54 -5.75 -41.23
N GLY A 11 -17.33 -5.22 -41.40
CA GLY A 11 -16.11 -6.03 -41.42
C GLY A 11 -15.82 -6.69 -40.08
N LEU A 12 -16.05 -5.97 -38.98
CA LEU A 12 -15.84 -6.49 -37.61
C LEU A 12 -16.88 -7.56 -37.26
N ALA A 13 -18.16 -7.35 -37.64
CA ALA A 13 -19.23 -8.33 -37.43
C ALA A 13 -18.91 -9.65 -38.15
N SER A 14 -18.55 -9.58 -39.43
CA SER A 14 -18.19 -10.74 -40.25
C SER A 14 -17.00 -11.53 -39.67
N LEU A 15 -15.97 -10.83 -39.21
CA LEU A 15 -14.79 -11.45 -38.60
C LEU A 15 -15.08 -12.15 -37.26
N LEU A 16 -16.00 -11.59 -36.46
CA LEU A 16 -16.40 -12.19 -35.18
C LEU A 16 -17.32 -13.40 -35.39
N GLU A 17 -18.17 -13.35 -36.37
CA GLU A 17 -19.05 -14.48 -36.78
C GLU A 17 -18.21 -15.64 -37.34
N GLU A 18 -17.22 -15.38 -38.18
CA GLU A 18 -16.28 -16.40 -38.67
C GLU A 18 -15.49 -17.09 -37.55
N ARG A 19 -15.27 -16.39 -36.46
CA ARG A 19 -14.60 -16.95 -35.27
C ARG A 19 -15.54 -17.63 -34.27
N GLY A 20 -16.81 -17.79 -34.62
CA GLY A 20 -17.79 -18.52 -33.82
C GLY A 20 -18.33 -17.75 -32.62
N VAL A 21 -18.23 -16.42 -32.62
CA VAL A 21 -18.82 -15.59 -31.57
C VAL A 21 -20.32 -15.51 -31.80
N GLN A 22 -21.13 -15.73 -30.76
CA GLN A 22 -22.57 -15.69 -30.86
C GLN A 22 -23.09 -14.31 -31.34
N PRO A 23 -24.05 -14.25 -32.28
CA PRO A 23 -24.54 -13.00 -32.86
C PRO A 23 -24.99 -11.97 -31.85
N ALA A 24 -25.64 -12.39 -30.77
CA ALA A 24 -26.08 -11.52 -29.69
C ALA A 24 -24.94 -10.79 -28.96
N LEU A 25 -23.74 -11.42 -28.85
CA LEU A 25 -22.56 -10.82 -28.28
C LEU A 25 -21.89 -9.83 -29.25
N VAL A 26 -21.95 -10.11 -30.55
CA VAL A 26 -21.47 -9.23 -31.61
C VAL A 26 -22.30 -7.95 -31.65
N ASP A 27 -23.63 -8.05 -31.59
CA ASP A 27 -24.52 -6.90 -31.56
C ASP A 27 -24.34 -6.04 -30.29
N TYR A 28 -24.18 -6.69 -29.15
CA TYR A 28 -23.87 -5.99 -27.89
C TYR A 28 -22.55 -5.20 -27.94
N ALA A 29 -21.48 -5.83 -28.44
CA ALA A 29 -20.17 -5.21 -28.55
C ALA A 29 -20.18 -4.03 -29.55
N LEU A 30 -20.83 -4.20 -30.69
CA LEU A 30 -20.98 -3.15 -31.70
C LEU A 30 -21.84 -1.97 -31.22
N GLY A 31 -22.90 -2.24 -30.46
CA GLY A 31 -23.73 -1.21 -29.84
C GLY A 31 -23.01 -0.42 -28.74
N LYS A 32 -22.08 -1.05 -28.03
CA LYS A 32 -21.23 -0.38 -27.04
C LYS A 32 -20.16 0.49 -27.70
N LEU A 33 -19.55 0.03 -28.78
CA LEU A 33 -18.59 0.81 -29.60
C LEU A 33 -19.27 2.03 -30.27
N GLU A 34 -20.53 1.93 -30.64
CA GLU A 34 -21.29 3.03 -31.26
C GLU A 34 -21.56 4.15 -30.27
N ARG A 35 -21.87 3.79 -29.02
CA ARG A 35 -22.03 4.77 -27.92
C ARG A 35 -20.71 5.48 -27.59
N LEU A 36 -19.59 4.79 -27.63
CA LEU A 36 -18.27 5.37 -27.39
C LEU A 36 -17.76 6.24 -28.55
N ALA A 37 -18.23 6.01 -29.78
CA ALA A 37 -17.83 6.77 -30.96
C ALA A 37 -18.76 7.95 -31.28
N GLY A 38 -19.89 8.08 -30.57
CA GLY A 38 -20.92 9.11 -30.79
C GLY A 38 -20.77 10.40 -30.00
N ASP A 39 -19.83 10.50 -29.06
CA ASP A 39 -19.70 11.61 -28.11
C ASP A 39 -18.64 12.67 -28.48
N GLU A 40 -18.45 12.94 -29.77
CA GLU A 40 -17.82 14.19 -30.20
C GLU A 40 -18.88 15.12 -30.80
N ASP A 41 -19.40 16.06 -30.03
CA ASP A 41 -20.20 17.25 -30.31
C ASP A 41 -21.59 17.26 -29.65
N THR A 42 -21.65 17.67 -28.39
CA THR A 42 -22.82 18.34 -27.83
C THR A 42 -22.42 19.36 -26.75
N PRO A 43 -22.90 20.61 -26.81
CA PRO A 43 -22.53 21.65 -25.83
C PRO A 43 -23.24 21.43 -24.48
N ALA A 44 -22.58 21.90 -23.44
CA ALA A 44 -22.97 21.85 -22.05
C ALA A 44 -24.47 22.10 -21.79
N GLY A 45 -25.15 21.09 -21.29
CA GLY A 45 -26.45 21.18 -20.66
C GLY A 45 -26.42 20.27 -19.44
N ASP A 46 -26.72 20.86 -18.27
CA ASP A 46 -26.80 20.21 -16.97
C ASP A 46 -27.69 18.95 -17.00
N THR A 47 -27.06 17.80 -17.09
CA THR A 47 -27.64 16.52 -16.67
C THR A 47 -26.55 15.83 -15.85
N ALA A 48 -26.84 15.62 -14.56
CA ALA A 48 -26.02 14.85 -13.67
C ALA A 48 -25.76 13.47 -14.31
N GLU A 49 -24.65 13.34 -15.02
CA GLU A 49 -24.12 12.06 -15.45
C GLU A 49 -23.76 11.28 -14.18
N SER A 50 -24.51 10.23 -13.93
CA SER A 50 -24.10 9.22 -12.98
C SER A 50 -22.84 8.57 -13.54
N GLU A 51 -21.66 9.09 -13.16
CA GLU A 51 -20.40 8.37 -13.31
C GLU A 51 -20.61 6.98 -12.69
N GLU A 52 -20.73 5.95 -13.54
CA GLU A 52 -20.71 4.59 -13.02
C GLU A 52 -19.37 4.44 -12.29
N PRO A 53 -19.38 4.27 -10.97
CA PRO A 53 -18.14 4.21 -10.24
C PRO A 53 -17.35 2.99 -10.75
N MET A 54 -16.19 3.21 -11.34
CA MET A 54 -15.26 2.16 -11.78
C MET A 54 -14.89 1.19 -10.64
N ILE A 55 -15.19 1.59 -9.42
CA ILE A 55 -15.01 0.78 -8.22
C ILE A 55 -16.40 0.38 -7.73
N LEU A 56 -16.66 -0.93 -7.66
CA LEU A 56 -17.86 -1.47 -7.04
C LEU A 56 -18.06 -0.82 -5.66
N LYS A 57 -19.25 -0.23 -5.43
CA LYS A 57 -19.61 0.32 -4.12
C LYS A 57 -19.37 -0.77 -3.07
N LYS A 58 -18.64 -0.44 -2.00
CA LYS A 58 -18.47 -1.34 -0.85
C LYS A 58 -19.86 -1.76 -0.36
N GLN A 59 -20.24 -2.99 -0.64
CA GLN A 59 -21.51 -3.55 -0.18
C GLN A 59 -21.26 -4.20 1.18
N THR A 60 -22.03 -3.79 2.18
CA THR A 60 -22.02 -4.45 3.47
C THR A 60 -22.69 -5.81 3.37
N LEU A 61 -22.08 -6.83 3.98
CA LEU A 61 -22.67 -8.16 4.05
C LEU A 61 -24.02 -8.11 4.77
N THR A 62 -25.07 -8.63 4.11
CA THR A 62 -26.40 -8.68 4.73
C THR A 62 -26.44 -9.65 5.92
N MET A 63 -27.39 -9.46 6.84
CA MET A 63 -27.58 -10.40 7.96
C MET A 63 -27.82 -11.83 7.49
N LYS A 64 -28.60 -12.01 6.43
CA LYS A 64 -28.88 -13.34 5.83
C LYS A 64 -27.60 -14.00 5.31
N THR A 65 -26.73 -13.24 4.65
CA THR A 65 -25.44 -13.75 4.16
C THR A 65 -24.54 -14.15 5.33
N ARG A 66 -24.45 -13.32 6.38
CA ARG A 66 -23.66 -13.63 7.57
C ARG A 66 -24.13 -14.92 8.24
N GLN A 67 -25.42 -15.09 8.42
CA GLN A 67 -25.99 -16.29 9.02
C GLN A 67 -25.78 -17.54 8.16
N ALA A 68 -25.97 -17.43 6.84
CA ALA A 68 -25.82 -18.56 5.92
C ALA A 68 -24.37 -19.11 5.89
N PHE A 69 -23.37 -18.23 6.04
CA PHE A 69 -21.94 -18.59 6.02
C PHE A 69 -21.29 -18.63 7.40
N GLY A 70 -22.04 -18.43 8.49
CA GLY A 70 -21.50 -18.40 9.86
C GLY A 70 -20.47 -17.29 10.11
N ILE A 71 -20.57 -16.18 9.36
CA ILE A 71 -19.60 -15.07 9.42
C ILE A 71 -19.94 -14.15 10.58
N VAL A 72 -19.10 -14.10 11.59
CA VAL A 72 -19.25 -13.20 12.74
C VAL A 72 -18.69 -11.81 12.43
N LYS A 73 -17.43 -11.74 11.96
CA LYS A 73 -16.78 -10.50 11.50
C LYS A 73 -16.80 -10.41 9.98
N ASN A 74 -16.79 -9.19 9.44
CA ASN A 74 -16.66 -9.01 7.99
C ASN A 74 -15.24 -9.41 7.53
N PRO A 75 -15.07 -10.47 6.71
CA PRO A 75 -13.74 -10.93 6.29
C PRO A 75 -13.04 -9.98 5.30
N PHE A 76 -13.77 -8.98 4.78
CA PHE A 76 -13.25 -7.96 3.87
C PHE A 76 -13.01 -6.60 4.55
N ALA A 77 -13.18 -6.55 5.88
CA ALA A 77 -12.80 -5.35 6.65
C ALA A 77 -11.30 -5.37 6.93
N ASP A 78 -10.72 -4.18 7.04
CA ASP A 78 -9.34 -4.06 7.47
C ASP A 78 -9.16 -4.66 8.88
N PRO A 79 -8.07 -5.41 9.12
CA PRO A 79 -7.81 -5.97 10.45
C PRO A 79 -7.70 -4.84 11.47
N GLN A 80 -8.42 -4.99 12.58
CA GLN A 80 -8.42 -4.01 13.68
C GLN A 80 -7.49 -4.44 14.81
N ASP A 81 -7.29 -5.75 14.96
CA ASP A 81 -6.48 -6.36 16.01
C ASP A 81 -5.51 -7.36 15.43
N ALA A 82 -4.43 -7.65 16.14
CA ALA A 82 -3.47 -8.70 15.79
C ALA A 82 -4.14 -10.09 15.63
N ALA A 83 -5.28 -10.32 16.29
CA ALA A 83 -6.06 -11.55 16.17
C ALA A 83 -6.82 -11.67 14.83
N ASP A 84 -7.03 -10.58 14.12
CA ASP A 84 -7.70 -10.55 12.82
C ASP A 84 -6.73 -10.90 11.67
N VAL A 85 -5.42 -10.90 11.93
CA VAL A 85 -4.40 -11.21 10.94
C VAL A 85 -4.29 -12.72 10.75
N TYR A 86 -4.49 -13.19 9.51
CA TYR A 86 -4.29 -14.60 9.19
C TYR A 86 -2.81 -14.97 9.23
N LEU A 87 -2.43 -15.82 10.17
CA LEU A 87 -1.06 -16.28 10.38
C LEU A 87 -0.85 -17.70 9.85
N SER A 88 -0.38 -17.83 8.62
CA SER A 88 0.16 -19.12 8.14
C SER A 88 1.44 -19.50 8.91
N PRO A 89 1.88 -20.77 8.91
CA PRO A 89 3.14 -21.16 9.56
C PRO A 89 4.36 -20.36 9.07
N LYS A 90 4.40 -20.02 7.79
CA LYS A 90 5.48 -19.20 7.19
C LYS A 90 5.43 -17.77 7.71
N ILE A 91 4.24 -17.17 7.78
CA ILE A 91 4.06 -15.81 8.28
C ILE A 91 4.43 -15.74 9.77
N ARG A 92 4.06 -16.76 10.57
CA ARG A 92 4.46 -16.84 11.98
C ARG A 92 5.98 -16.85 12.13
N TYR A 93 6.67 -17.62 11.30
CA TYR A 93 8.13 -17.65 11.33
C TYR A 93 8.72 -16.26 11.03
N VAL A 94 8.27 -15.59 9.96
CA VAL A 94 8.73 -14.24 9.62
C VAL A 94 8.47 -13.26 10.75
N ARG A 95 7.28 -13.29 11.33
CA ARG A 95 6.86 -12.47 12.47
C ARG A 95 7.81 -12.61 13.67
N GLU A 96 8.14 -13.85 14.05
CA GLU A 96 9.06 -14.10 15.17
C GLU A 96 10.50 -13.65 14.81
N MET A 97 10.95 -13.86 13.59
CA MET A 97 12.25 -13.37 13.13
C MET A 97 12.34 -11.83 13.12
N MET A 98 11.25 -11.15 12.74
CA MET A 98 11.18 -9.69 12.81
C MET A 98 11.27 -9.20 14.26
N TYR A 99 10.56 -9.85 15.17
CA TYR A 99 10.58 -9.50 16.58
C TYR A 99 11.95 -9.76 17.21
N ASP A 100 12.58 -10.89 16.90
CA ASP A 100 13.93 -11.23 17.37
C ASP A 100 14.97 -10.20 16.88
N ALA A 101 14.95 -9.87 15.60
CA ALA A 101 15.83 -8.87 15.02
C ALA A 101 15.62 -7.47 15.65
N ALA A 102 14.39 -7.10 15.97
CA ALA A 102 14.06 -5.81 16.58
C ALA A 102 14.55 -5.70 18.04
N THR A 103 14.47 -6.79 18.79
CA THR A 103 14.76 -6.80 20.24
C THR A 103 16.19 -7.21 20.57
N ASN A 104 16.75 -8.17 19.84
CA ASN A 104 18.09 -8.69 20.08
C ASN A 104 19.15 -8.12 19.14
N GLY A 105 18.70 -7.37 18.14
CA GLY A 105 19.58 -6.76 17.13
C GLY A 105 19.84 -7.68 15.95
N GLY A 106 20.34 -7.11 14.88
CA GLY A 106 20.63 -7.80 13.63
C GLY A 106 20.17 -7.01 12.42
N PHE A 107 20.15 -7.70 11.28
CA PHE A 107 19.64 -7.18 10.02
C PHE A 107 18.70 -8.19 9.40
N LEU A 108 17.49 -7.76 9.06
CA LEU A 108 16.49 -8.60 8.41
C LEU A 108 15.89 -7.86 7.22
N ALA A 109 15.83 -8.51 6.07
CA ALA A 109 15.10 -8.04 4.90
C ALA A 109 13.87 -8.92 4.67
N VAL A 110 12.69 -8.31 4.69
CA VAL A 110 11.41 -8.98 4.40
C VAL A 110 11.00 -8.66 2.98
N VAL A 111 11.04 -9.67 2.11
CA VAL A 111 10.73 -9.52 0.68
C VAL A 111 9.47 -10.31 0.36
N GLY A 112 8.61 -9.74 -0.47
CA GLY A 112 7.38 -10.39 -0.92
C GLY A 112 6.65 -9.53 -1.94
N GLU A 113 5.69 -10.14 -2.62
CA GLU A 113 4.84 -9.45 -3.60
C GLU A 113 4.00 -8.34 -2.98
N SER A 114 3.50 -7.42 -3.80
CA SER A 114 2.54 -6.41 -3.37
C SER A 114 1.28 -7.11 -2.84
N GLY A 115 0.72 -6.63 -1.72
CA GLY A 115 -0.44 -7.25 -1.09
C GLY A 115 -0.14 -8.51 -0.24
N SER A 116 1.12 -8.93 -0.09
CA SER A 116 1.48 -10.11 0.73
C SER A 116 1.41 -9.90 2.24
N GLY A 117 1.01 -8.71 2.70
CA GLY A 117 0.86 -8.38 4.13
C GLY A 117 2.13 -7.90 4.82
N LYS A 118 3.16 -7.43 4.09
CA LYS A 118 4.40 -6.91 4.69
C LYS A 118 4.15 -5.72 5.63
N SER A 119 3.35 -4.75 5.18
CA SER A 119 3.02 -3.57 5.99
C SER A 119 2.17 -3.94 7.21
N THR A 120 1.28 -4.91 7.10
CA THR A 120 0.51 -5.44 8.25
C THR A 120 1.44 -6.08 9.30
N LEU A 121 2.44 -6.86 8.87
CA LEU A 121 3.44 -7.44 9.77
C LEU A 121 4.32 -6.37 10.41
N ARG A 122 4.65 -5.30 9.70
CA ARG A 122 5.37 -4.16 10.25
C ARG A 122 4.58 -3.47 11.35
N GLU A 123 3.31 -3.16 11.10
CA GLU A 123 2.44 -2.52 12.09
C GLU A 123 2.28 -3.40 13.33
N GLU A 124 2.05 -4.69 13.15
CA GLU A 124 1.96 -5.64 14.24
C GLU A 124 3.27 -5.74 15.05
N LEU A 125 4.43 -5.72 14.38
CA LEU A 125 5.72 -5.67 15.06
C LEU A 125 5.86 -4.41 15.93
N ILE A 126 5.48 -3.25 15.38
CA ILE A 126 5.54 -1.96 16.10
C ILE A 126 4.68 -2.02 17.35
N ASP A 127 3.45 -2.50 17.23
CA ASP A 127 2.52 -2.61 18.36
C ASP A 127 3.00 -3.63 19.39
N ARG A 128 3.51 -4.76 18.95
CA ARG A 128 4.07 -5.79 19.84
C ARG A 128 5.27 -5.26 20.62
N VAL A 129 6.23 -4.61 19.96
CA VAL A 129 7.41 -4.05 20.62
C VAL A 129 7.03 -2.95 21.61
N LYS A 130 6.06 -2.08 21.28
CA LYS A 130 5.56 -1.04 22.18
C LYS A 130 4.90 -1.65 23.43
N ASN A 131 4.16 -2.74 23.27
CA ASN A 131 3.38 -3.34 24.36
C ASN A 131 4.22 -4.27 25.25
N GLU A 132 5.15 -5.04 24.66
CA GLU A 132 5.88 -6.09 25.37
C GLU A 132 7.26 -5.63 25.88
N ASN A 133 7.87 -4.66 25.20
CA ASN A 133 9.28 -4.33 25.45
C ASN A 133 9.56 -2.83 25.54
N GLY A 134 9.55 -2.30 26.77
CA GLY A 134 9.90 -0.89 27.00
C GLY A 134 11.37 -0.51 26.74
N LYS A 135 12.23 -1.45 26.31
CA LYS A 135 13.66 -1.22 26.08
C LYS A 135 14.03 -1.02 24.62
N THR A 136 13.12 -1.31 23.70
CA THR A 136 13.35 -1.15 22.25
C THR A 136 12.63 0.09 21.74
N VAL A 137 13.36 1.00 21.15
CA VAL A 137 12.84 2.19 20.48
C VAL A 137 12.79 1.93 18.97
N ILE A 138 11.59 2.05 18.41
CA ILE A 138 11.40 1.93 16.96
C ILE A 138 11.63 3.29 16.32
N VAL A 139 12.43 3.31 15.28
CA VAL A 139 12.71 4.48 14.45
C VAL A 139 12.23 4.19 13.05
N GLU A 140 11.23 4.93 12.61
CA GLU A 140 10.73 4.90 11.23
C GLU A 140 11.22 6.17 10.53
N PRO A 141 12.26 6.07 9.66
CA PRO A 141 12.68 7.21 8.87
C PRO A 141 11.55 7.60 7.94
N TYR A 142 11.01 8.79 8.15
CA TYR A 142 9.81 9.21 7.44
C TYR A 142 10.11 9.45 5.96
N THR A 143 9.37 8.79 5.10
CA THR A 143 9.49 8.94 3.64
C THR A 143 8.88 10.24 3.10
N LEU A 144 8.41 11.16 3.98
CA LEU A 144 7.86 12.46 3.58
C LEU A 144 8.82 13.31 2.76
N ALA A 145 10.13 13.14 2.92
CA ALA A 145 11.09 13.80 2.03
C ALA A 145 11.02 13.29 0.58
N MET A 146 10.32 12.18 0.35
CA MET A 146 10.06 11.61 -0.98
C MET A 146 8.80 12.20 -1.63
N ALA A 147 7.85 12.70 -0.86
CA ALA A 147 6.55 13.19 -1.35
C ALA A 147 6.58 14.63 -1.89
N GLU A 148 7.61 15.42 -1.59
CA GLU A 148 7.68 16.84 -2.03
C GLU A 148 7.99 17.04 -3.52
N ASN A 149 8.28 16.00 -4.29
CA ASN A 149 8.48 16.11 -5.73
C ASN A 149 7.74 14.97 -6.45
N GLU A 150 6.54 15.24 -6.91
CA GLU A 150 5.66 14.30 -7.63
C GLU A 150 6.24 13.72 -8.93
N SER A 151 7.34 14.25 -9.46
CA SER A 151 7.91 13.79 -10.72
C SER A 151 9.25 13.06 -10.63
N ASN A 152 9.98 13.17 -9.51
CA ASN A 152 11.24 12.46 -9.29
C ASN A 152 11.44 12.21 -7.80
N GLY A 153 10.99 11.08 -7.28
CA GLY A 153 11.22 10.68 -5.89
C GLY A 153 12.71 10.79 -5.55
N LYS A 154 13.06 11.58 -4.52
CA LYS A 154 14.45 11.64 -4.07
C LYS A 154 14.76 10.34 -3.33
N PRO A 155 15.81 9.62 -3.72
CA PRO A 155 16.18 8.39 -3.02
C PRO A 155 16.54 8.70 -1.56
N MET A 156 16.12 7.82 -0.64
CA MET A 156 16.48 7.89 0.76
C MET A 156 18.01 7.87 0.90
N ARG A 157 18.55 8.90 1.52
CA ARG A 157 20.00 9.01 1.77
C ARG A 157 20.31 8.69 3.23
N SER A 158 21.52 8.23 3.52
CA SER A 158 22.01 7.98 4.88
C SER A 158 21.82 9.17 5.82
N GLN A 159 21.83 10.38 5.28
CA GLN A 159 21.56 11.61 6.04
C GLN A 159 20.15 11.67 6.61
N HIS A 160 19.15 11.24 5.84
CA HIS A 160 17.74 11.23 6.27
C HIS A 160 17.52 10.19 7.37
N ILE A 161 18.20 9.03 7.26
CA ILE A 161 18.15 7.99 8.29
C ILE A 161 18.78 8.50 9.59
N ALA A 162 19.97 9.13 9.49
CA ALA A 162 20.65 9.70 10.64
C ALA A 162 19.82 10.79 11.33
N GLU A 163 19.14 11.63 10.56
CA GLU A 163 18.27 12.69 11.03
C GLU A 163 17.05 12.13 11.77
N ALA A 164 16.40 11.11 11.18
CA ALA A 164 15.27 10.43 11.80
C ALA A 164 15.66 9.79 13.14
N ILE A 165 16.81 9.12 13.20
CA ILE A 165 17.28 8.50 14.44
C ILE A 165 17.58 9.57 15.50
N ILE A 166 18.27 10.66 15.15
CA ILE A 166 18.57 11.76 16.09
C ILE A 166 17.29 12.37 16.62
N SER A 167 16.31 12.65 15.74
CA SER A 167 15.02 13.25 16.13
C SER A 167 14.21 12.36 17.05
N THR A 168 14.29 11.04 16.86
CA THR A 168 13.56 10.07 17.69
C THR A 168 14.22 9.90 19.06
N ILE A 169 15.56 9.83 19.12
CA ILE A 169 16.30 9.64 20.40
C ILE A 169 16.35 10.91 21.22
N ALA A 170 16.49 12.06 20.56
CA ALA A 170 16.63 13.37 21.23
C ALA A 170 15.63 14.39 20.65
N PRO A 171 14.32 14.22 20.94
CA PRO A 171 13.29 15.12 20.43
C PRO A 171 13.54 16.55 20.91
N GLY A 172 13.36 17.52 20.00
CA GLY A 172 13.58 18.94 20.27
C GLY A 172 15.04 19.40 20.19
N THR A 173 16.00 18.52 19.89
CA THR A 173 17.38 18.92 19.64
C THR A 173 17.56 19.27 18.17
N SER A 174 18.24 20.39 17.88
CA SER A 174 18.56 20.76 16.50
C SER A 174 19.52 19.74 15.87
N VAL A 175 19.18 19.29 14.67
CA VAL A 175 20.05 18.37 13.92
C VAL A 175 21.16 19.17 13.25
N PRO A 176 22.44 18.79 13.40
CA PRO A 176 23.54 19.50 12.78
C PRO A 176 23.45 19.51 11.26
N SER A 177 23.72 20.66 10.63
CA SER A 177 23.67 20.80 9.16
C SER A 177 24.83 20.06 8.47
N SER A 178 26.03 20.03 9.11
CA SER A 178 27.18 19.30 8.59
C SER A 178 26.95 17.78 8.69
N PRO A 179 27.16 17.02 7.60
CA PRO A 179 27.05 15.56 7.61
C PRO A 179 27.95 14.91 8.66
N GLU A 180 29.20 15.38 8.79
CA GLU A 180 30.16 14.84 9.77
C GLU A 180 29.69 15.04 11.21
N MET A 181 29.21 16.24 11.54
CA MET A 181 28.69 16.55 12.86
C MET A 181 27.43 15.77 13.17
N ARG A 182 26.58 15.53 12.15
CA ARG A 182 25.36 14.73 12.26
C ARG A 182 25.70 13.28 12.61
N PHE A 183 26.60 12.65 11.88
CA PHE A 183 27.03 11.27 12.17
C PHE A 183 27.77 11.14 13.51
N ARG A 184 28.59 12.15 13.90
CA ARG A 184 29.20 12.19 15.22
C ARG A 184 28.14 12.25 16.33
N ARG A 185 27.15 13.11 16.17
CA ARG A 185 26.02 13.22 17.10
C ARG A 185 25.23 11.94 17.20
N LEU A 186 24.90 11.34 16.06
CA LEU A 186 24.23 10.04 15.98
C LEU A 186 25.00 8.97 16.77
N HIS A 187 26.32 8.84 16.53
CA HIS A 187 27.14 7.86 17.22
C HIS A 187 27.14 8.07 18.74
N GLN A 188 27.25 9.31 19.20
CA GLN A 188 27.21 9.65 20.64
C GLN A 188 25.87 9.25 21.26
N LEU A 189 24.75 9.56 20.61
CA LEU A 189 23.41 9.23 21.10
C LEU A 189 23.19 7.72 21.17
N LEU A 190 23.54 6.98 20.12
CA LEU A 190 23.41 5.52 20.09
C LEU A 190 24.30 4.85 21.16
N LYS A 191 25.54 5.34 21.35
CA LYS A 191 26.42 4.83 22.39
C LYS A 191 25.88 5.08 23.79
N SER A 192 25.34 6.27 24.04
CA SER A 192 24.70 6.61 25.30
C SER A 192 23.47 5.75 25.58
N ALA A 193 22.59 5.57 24.58
CA ALA A 193 21.40 4.77 24.68
C ALA A 193 21.71 3.29 24.91
N HIS A 194 22.71 2.75 24.20
CA HIS A 194 23.17 1.37 24.41
C HIS A 194 23.72 1.19 25.85
N GLY A 195 24.46 2.14 26.35
CA GLY A 195 24.91 2.13 27.73
C GLY A 195 23.79 2.16 28.77
N ALA A 196 22.64 2.71 28.41
CA ALA A 196 21.40 2.69 29.22
C ALA A 196 20.58 1.41 29.03
N GLY A 197 21.01 0.47 28.18
CA GLY A 197 20.30 -0.77 27.89
C GLY A 197 19.12 -0.60 26.94
N THR A 198 19.09 0.48 26.17
CA THR A 198 18.05 0.74 25.16
C THR A 198 18.52 0.27 23.79
N HIS A 199 17.70 -0.54 23.12
CA HIS A 199 17.90 -0.98 21.75
C HIS A 199 17.16 -0.07 20.77
N HIS A 200 17.69 0.08 19.55
CA HIS A 200 17.08 0.88 18.50
C HIS A 200 16.87 0.01 17.27
N CYS A 201 15.63 -0.13 16.87
CA CYS A 201 15.23 -0.83 15.65
C CYS A 201 14.86 0.21 14.59
N VAL A 202 15.57 0.23 13.48
CA VAL A 202 15.27 1.11 12.32
C VAL A 202 14.50 0.30 11.30
N ILE A 203 13.30 0.74 10.99
CA ILE A 203 12.44 0.10 9.99
C ILE A 203 12.41 0.99 8.75
N ILE A 204 12.80 0.43 7.61
CA ILE A 204 12.76 1.10 6.30
C ILE A 204 11.77 0.34 5.43
N GLU A 205 10.78 1.03 4.90
CA GLU A 205 9.81 0.50 3.94
C GLU A 205 10.05 1.15 2.58
N GLU A 206 9.99 0.34 1.51
CA GLU A 206 10.18 0.74 0.12
C GLU A 206 8.86 0.65 -0.66
#